data_c5b37c81229c4d00c917dfa5f881166e
#
_entry.id   c5b37c81229c4d00c917dfa5f881166e
#
_cell.length_a   1.000
_cell.length_b   1.000
_cell.length_c   1.000
_cell.angle_alpha   90.00
_cell.angle_beta   90.00
_cell.angle_gamma   90.00
#
_symmetry.space_group_name_H-M   'P 1'
#
loop_
_entity.id
_entity.type
_entity.pdbx_description
1 polymer ?
#
loop_
_entity_poly.entity_id
_entity_poly.type
_entity_poly.pdbx_seq_one_letter_code
_entity_poly.pdbx_strand_id
1 'polypeptide(L)'
;MKTFTESMLNQCRKYMFSFFDYLPTKYKASARDWQVRKYVWAFKDGKCAVSAAQLVAKKIREQFGTSASDMVFVCIPASSQRKNEIRYKEFSAEVARLSGVQNGYDHITVEGERLAIHESKPGKHVNNVEVINLDKDYFKGKKVLVFDDVITRGFSYARFACHLEMLGASVLGGMFLAKTLFV
;
A
#
# COMPACT_ATOMS: atom_id res chain seq x y z
N MET A 1 -12.82 19.16 3.33
CA MET A 1 -13.06 17.77 2.83
C MET A 1 -12.01 17.47 1.77
N LYS A 2 -11.29 16.31 1.81
CA LYS A 2 -10.30 15.97 0.77
C LYS A 2 -11.07 15.64 -0.51
N THR A 3 -10.76 16.35 -1.61
CA THR A 3 -11.44 16.20 -2.91
C THR A 3 -10.51 15.45 -3.88
N PHE A 4 -11.06 14.52 -4.65
CA PHE A 4 -10.33 13.86 -5.72
C PHE A 4 -10.16 14.82 -6.91
N THR A 5 -8.94 14.88 -7.45
CA THR A 5 -8.69 15.48 -8.76
C THR A 5 -9.05 14.48 -9.86
N GLU A 6 -9.19 14.95 -11.12
CA GLU A 6 -9.44 14.05 -12.27
C GLU A 6 -8.33 13.00 -12.41
N SER A 7 -7.06 13.38 -12.24
CA SER A 7 -5.92 12.45 -12.27
C SER A 7 -6.06 11.36 -11.21
N MET A 8 -6.48 11.72 -9.98
CA MET A 8 -6.70 10.75 -8.91
C MET A 8 -7.87 9.82 -9.19
N LEU A 9 -8.95 10.32 -9.80
CA LEU A 9 -10.08 9.49 -10.21
C LEU A 9 -9.65 8.47 -11.27
N ASN A 10 -8.80 8.90 -12.22
CA ASN A 10 -8.26 8.02 -13.24
C ASN A 10 -7.42 6.88 -12.65
N GLN A 11 -6.67 7.12 -11.55
CA GLN A 11 -5.98 6.04 -10.84
C GLN A 11 -6.96 5.02 -10.25
N CYS A 12 -8.07 5.48 -9.69
CA CYS A 12 -9.09 4.60 -9.10
C CYS A 12 -9.89 3.79 -10.14
N ARG A 13 -9.82 4.13 -11.41
CA ARG A 13 -10.44 3.37 -12.53
C ARG A 13 -9.56 2.26 -13.08
N LYS A 14 -8.28 2.21 -12.68
CA LYS A 14 -7.33 1.17 -13.07
C LYS A 14 -7.62 -0.15 -12.36
N TYR A 15 -6.79 -1.16 -12.58
CA TYR A 15 -6.90 -2.43 -11.86
C TYR A 15 -6.84 -2.21 -10.35
N MET A 16 -7.86 -2.67 -9.65
CA MET A 16 -7.97 -2.57 -8.19
C MET A 16 -8.44 -3.91 -7.64
N PHE A 17 -7.64 -4.51 -6.76
CA PHE A 17 -7.97 -5.80 -6.15
C PHE A 17 -7.74 -5.78 -4.64
N SER A 18 -8.68 -6.33 -3.87
CA SER A 18 -8.55 -6.53 -2.42
C SER A 18 -8.86 -7.96 -2.05
N PHE A 19 -8.06 -8.53 -1.12
CA PHE A 19 -8.19 -9.93 -0.71
C PHE A 19 -9.32 -10.13 0.28
N PHE A 20 -9.53 -9.18 1.18
CA PHE A 20 -10.50 -9.29 2.26
C PHE A 20 -11.36 -8.04 2.38
N ASP A 21 -12.54 -8.22 2.96
CA ASP A 21 -13.40 -7.13 3.41
C ASP A 21 -13.08 -6.80 4.88
N TYR A 22 -12.74 -5.55 5.18
CA TYR A 22 -12.40 -5.07 6.51
C TYR A 22 -13.56 -4.30 7.14
N LEU A 23 -14.18 -4.90 8.14
CA LEU A 23 -15.22 -4.23 8.93
C LEU A 23 -14.58 -3.35 10.01
N PRO A 24 -14.78 -2.00 9.99
CA PRO A 24 -14.22 -1.11 10.99
C PRO A 24 -14.59 -1.48 12.42
N THR A 25 -13.67 -1.19 13.39
CA THR A 25 -13.80 -1.64 14.78
C THR A 25 -15.01 -1.10 15.53
N LYS A 26 -15.58 0.01 15.06
CA LYS A 26 -16.81 0.60 15.63
C LYS A 26 -18.08 -0.25 15.42
N TYR A 27 -18.03 -1.24 14.53
CA TYR A 27 -19.15 -2.14 14.26
C TYR A 27 -18.98 -3.47 14.96
N LYS A 28 -20.12 -4.09 15.37
CA LYS A 28 -20.13 -5.45 15.93
C LYS A 28 -19.65 -6.43 14.86
N ALA A 29 -18.64 -7.22 15.21
CA ALA A 29 -17.95 -8.11 14.29
C ALA A 29 -18.35 -9.57 14.51
N SER A 30 -18.53 -10.31 13.41
CA SER A 30 -18.60 -11.77 13.40
C SER A 30 -17.22 -12.39 13.69
N ALA A 31 -17.18 -13.71 13.87
CA ALA A 31 -15.92 -14.43 14.02
C ALA A 31 -14.99 -14.24 12.80
N ARG A 32 -15.56 -14.22 11.58
CA ARG A 32 -14.82 -13.99 10.33
C ARG A 32 -14.24 -12.56 10.28
N ASP A 33 -15.04 -11.55 10.65
CA ASP A 33 -14.56 -10.17 10.67
C ASP A 33 -13.42 -9.99 11.66
N TRP A 34 -13.48 -10.67 12.80
CA TRP A 34 -12.40 -10.68 13.79
C TRP A 34 -11.12 -11.34 13.25
N GLN A 35 -11.24 -12.42 12.47
CA GLN A 35 -10.08 -13.05 11.82
C GLN A 35 -9.41 -12.07 10.84
N VAL A 36 -10.19 -11.39 10.00
CA VAL A 36 -9.66 -10.40 9.05
C VAL A 36 -8.99 -9.24 9.81
N ARG A 37 -9.63 -8.69 10.85
CA ARG A 37 -9.04 -7.62 11.67
C ARG A 37 -7.69 -8.04 12.25
N LYS A 38 -7.63 -9.21 12.89
CA LYS A 38 -6.40 -9.75 13.48
C LYS A 38 -5.31 -9.96 12.43
N TYR A 39 -5.67 -10.45 11.25
CA TYR A 39 -4.71 -10.66 10.16
C TYR A 39 -4.14 -9.33 9.65
N VAL A 40 -4.98 -8.32 9.42
CA VAL A 40 -4.54 -6.98 9.02
C VAL A 40 -3.64 -6.33 10.08
N TRP A 41 -3.98 -6.47 11.37
CA TRP A 41 -3.14 -5.93 12.45
C TRP A 41 -1.80 -6.67 12.55
N ALA A 42 -1.82 -8.01 12.47
CA ALA A 42 -0.59 -8.81 12.45
C ALA A 42 0.31 -8.43 11.26
N PHE A 43 -0.28 -8.20 10.08
CA PHE A 43 0.46 -7.72 8.92
C PHE A 43 1.10 -6.35 9.17
N LYS A 44 0.37 -5.40 9.76
CA LYS A 44 0.90 -4.07 10.12
C LYS A 44 2.08 -4.14 11.10
N ASP A 45 2.09 -5.15 11.94
CA ASP A 45 3.16 -5.43 12.90
C ASP A 45 4.29 -6.32 12.33
N GLY A 46 4.27 -6.65 11.03
CA GLY A 46 5.28 -7.49 10.37
C GLY A 46 5.20 -8.99 10.69
N LYS A 47 4.16 -9.45 11.41
CA LYS A 47 4.08 -10.84 11.93
C LYS A 47 3.63 -11.90 10.91
N CYS A 48 3.09 -11.50 9.75
CA CYS A 48 2.59 -12.41 8.72
C CYS A 48 3.03 -12.01 7.29
N ALA A 49 4.23 -11.44 7.19
CA ALA A 49 4.80 -10.99 5.92
C ALA A 49 4.80 -12.09 4.85
N VAL A 50 5.30 -13.28 5.19
CA VAL A 50 5.41 -14.41 4.26
C VAL A 50 4.04 -14.89 3.78
N SER A 51 3.08 -15.10 4.67
CA SER A 51 1.74 -15.56 4.28
C SER A 51 0.99 -14.55 3.43
N ALA A 52 1.12 -13.25 3.73
CA ALA A 52 0.57 -12.19 2.91
C ALA A 52 1.26 -12.11 1.54
N ALA A 53 2.58 -12.27 1.50
CA ALA A 53 3.34 -12.30 0.25
C ALA A 53 2.93 -13.46 -0.65
N GLN A 54 2.67 -14.65 -0.11
CA GLN A 54 2.17 -15.80 -0.86
C GLN A 54 0.83 -15.50 -1.54
N LEU A 55 -0.11 -14.87 -0.83
CA LEU A 55 -1.40 -14.46 -1.38
C LEU A 55 -1.21 -13.46 -2.53
N VAL A 56 -0.42 -12.41 -2.29
CA VAL A 56 -0.18 -11.34 -3.27
C VAL A 56 0.56 -11.88 -4.49
N ALA A 57 1.62 -12.64 -4.30
CA ALA A 57 2.40 -13.21 -5.40
C ALA A 57 1.59 -14.18 -6.25
N LYS A 58 0.75 -15.02 -5.62
CA LYS A 58 -0.19 -15.89 -6.35
C LYS A 58 -1.09 -15.06 -7.25
N LYS A 59 -1.69 -13.98 -6.70
CA LYS A 59 -2.60 -13.11 -7.47
C LYS A 59 -1.89 -12.37 -8.60
N ILE A 60 -0.66 -11.93 -8.38
CA ILE A 60 0.18 -11.31 -9.43
C ILE A 60 0.40 -12.29 -10.58
N ARG A 61 0.80 -13.53 -10.29
CA ARG A 61 1.00 -14.56 -11.33
C ARG A 61 -0.29 -14.90 -12.09
N GLU A 62 -1.41 -14.99 -11.39
CA GLU A 62 -2.71 -15.23 -12.02
C GLU A 62 -3.14 -14.10 -12.95
N GLN A 63 -2.88 -12.86 -12.55
CA GLN A 63 -3.36 -11.67 -13.28
C GLN A 63 -2.43 -11.25 -14.42
N PHE A 64 -1.11 -11.37 -14.23
CA PHE A 64 -0.12 -10.81 -15.14
C PHE A 64 0.78 -11.85 -15.80
N GLY A 65 0.80 -13.09 -15.31
CA GLY A 65 1.57 -14.17 -15.89
C GLY A 65 3.06 -13.81 -16.06
N THR A 66 3.61 -14.05 -17.23
CA THR A 66 5.02 -13.76 -17.57
C THR A 66 5.34 -12.27 -17.61
N SER A 67 4.35 -11.40 -17.81
CA SER A 67 4.55 -9.93 -17.80
C SER A 67 4.92 -9.38 -16.41
N ALA A 68 4.81 -10.20 -15.36
CA ALA A 68 5.17 -9.80 -14.00
C ALA A 68 6.65 -9.36 -13.89
N SER A 69 7.57 -9.99 -14.64
CA SER A 69 9.00 -9.64 -14.62
C SER A 69 9.32 -8.22 -15.11
N ASP A 70 8.43 -7.63 -15.92
CA ASP A 70 8.58 -6.26 -16.44
C ASP A 70 8.02 -5.19 -15.49
N MET A 71 7.48 -5.62 -14.35
CA MET A 71 6.79 -4.73 -13.41
C MET A 71 7.62 -4.50 -12.15
N VAL A 72 7.48 -3.32 -11.57
CA VAL A 72 7.99 -2.99 -10.25
C VAL A 72 6.83 -3.04 -9.25
N PHE A 73 7.02 -3.80 -8.18
CA PHE A 73 6.11 -3.86 -7.06
C PHE A 73 6.53 -2.86 -5.97
N VAL A 74 5.63 -2.01 -5.54
CA VAL A 74 5.87 -1.01 -4.50
C VAL A 74 4.75 -1.00 -3.47
N CYS A 75 5.10 -0.70 -2.21
CA CYS A 75 4.13 -0.48 -1.16
C CYS A 75 3.96 1.02 -0.88
N ILE A 76 2.74 1.45 -0.60
CA ILE A 76 2.51 2.80 -0.07
C ILE A 76 3.17 2.86 1.31
N PRO A 77 4.12 3.77 1.54
CA PRO A 77 4.89 3.78 2.77
C PRO A 77 4.04 3.93 4.02
N ALA A 78 4.47 3.29 5.09
CA ALA A 78 3.91 3.51 6.42
C ALA A 78 4.33 4.90 6.96
N SER A 79 3.74 5.32 8.09
CA SER A 79 3.87 6.68 8.65
C SER A 79 5.27 7.03 9.21
N SER A 80 6.22 6.13 9.16
CA SER A 80 7.64 6.37 9.47
C SER A 80 8.51 5.30 8.84
N GLN A 81 9.80 5.59 8.64
CA GLN A 81 10.76 4.64 8.07
C GLN A 81 10.81 3.33 8.88
N ARG A 82 10.85 3.41 10.20
CA ARG A 82 10.81 2.22 11.06
C ARG A 82 9.56 1.35 10.84
N LYS A 83 8.38 1.97 10.78
CA LYS A 83 7.13 1.23 10.52
C LYS A 83 7.10 0.65 9.10
N ASN A 84 7.70 1.37 8.15
CA ASN A 84 7.84 0.91 6.76
C ASN A 84 8.71 -0.35 6.68
N GLU A 85 9.84 -0.37 7.37
CA GLU A 85 10.73 -1.53 7.45
C GLU A 85 10.04 -2.74 8.06
N ILE A 86 9.43 -2.57 9.23
CA ILE A 86 8.71 -3.66 9.93
C ILE A 86 7.62 -4.28 9.06
N ARG A 87 6.87 -3.45 8.34
CA ARG A 87 5.70 -3.90 7.58
C ARG A 87 6.05 -4.45 6.21
N TYR A 88 6.96 -3.78 5.48
CA TYR A 88 7.07 -3.99 4.04
C TYR A 88 8.41 -4.56 3.57
N LYS A 89 9.50 -4.48 4.35
CA LYS A 89 10.82 -4.92 3.88
C LYS A 89 10.85 -6.40 3.53
N GLU A 90 10.49 -7.27 4.47
CA GLU A 90 10.41 -8.71 4.24
C GLU A 90 9.28 -9.07 3.27
N PHE A 91 8.12 -8.44 3.45
CA PHE A 91 6.94 -8.69 2.61
C PHE A 91 7.21 -8.43 1.12
N SER A 92 7.76 -7.25 0.77
CA SER A 92 8.02 -6.90 -0.63
C SER A 92 9.10 -7.75 -1.26
N ALA A 93 10.15 -8.10 -0.51
CA ALA A 93 11.19 -9.02 -0.95
C ALA A 93 10.61 -10.41 -1.28
N GLU A 94 9.74 -10.93 -0.42
CA GLU A 94 9.11 -12.22 -0.62
C GLU A 94 8.08 -12.22 -1.76
N VAL A 95 7.32 -11.12 -1.94
CA VAL A 95 6.45 -10.94 -3.12
C VAL A 95 7.28 -11.01 -4.40
N ALA A 96 8.39 -10.28 -4.46
CA ALA A 96 9.26 -10.26 -5.64
C ALA A 96 9.85 -11.65 -5.92
N ARG A 97 10.36 -12.31 -4.89
CA ARG A 97 10.92 -13.67 -5.01
C ARG A 97 9.90 -14.68 -5.56
N LEU A 98 8.66 -14.61 -5.10
CA LEU A 98 7.59 -15.56 -5.44
C LEU A 98 6.89 -15.27 -6.77
N SER A 99 6.81 -14.00 -7.18
CA SER A 99 6.05 -13.60 -8.38
C SER A 99 6.92 -13.22 -9.57
N GLY A 100 8.21 -12.94 -9.35
CA GLY A 100 9.13 -12.49 -10.38
C GLY A 100 9.09 -10.99 -10.68
N VAL A 101 8.27 -10.20 -9.99
CA VAL A 101 8.28 -8.73 -10.10
C VAL A 101 9.57 -8.14 -9.56
N GLN A 102 9.97 -6.97 -10.04
CA GLN A 102 11.08 -6.21 -9.46
C GLN A 102 10.63 -5.61 -8.12
N ASN A 103 11.49 -5.70 -7.10
CA ASN A 103 11.21 -5.07 -5.80
C ASN A 103 11.60 -3.59 -5.82
N GLY A 104 10.63 -2.71 -5.67
CA GLY A 104 10.86 -1.26 -5.62
C GLY A 104 11.04 -0.70 -4.20
N TYR A 105 11.14 -1.54 -3.18
CA TYR A 105 11.19 -1.11 -1.78
C TYR A 105 12.33 -0.13 -1.47
N ASP A 106 13.56 -0.42 -1.93
CA ASP A 106 14.75 0.37 -1.62
C ASP A 106 14.79 1.73 -2.36
N HIS A 107 13.89 1.95 -3.32
CA HIS A 107 13.74 3.19 -4.08
C HIS A 107 12.69 4.15 -3.50
N ILE A 108 12.19 3.82 -2.29
CA ILE A 108 11.21 4.63 -1.56
C ILE A 108 11.67 4.79 -0.12
N THR A 109 11.85 6.03 0.33
CA THR A 109 12.22 6.34 1.71
C THR A 109 11.23 7.30 2.35
N VAL A 110 11.12 7.23 3.68
CA VAL A 110 10.22 8.10 4.46
C VAL A 110 11.07 8.93 5.40
N GLU A 111 10.98 10.25 5.28
CA GLU A 111 11.60 11.19 6.21
C GLU A 111 10.53 11.81 7.10
N GLY A 112 10.85 11.98 8.38
CA GLY A 112 9.91 12.47 9.40
C GLY A 112 8.99 11.39 9.94
N GLU A 113 8.20 11.75 10.96
CA GLU A 113 7.14 10.90 11.53
C GLU A 113 5.80 11.58 11.39
N ARG A 114 4.82 10.87 10.88
CA ARG A 114 3.42 11.28 10.92
C ARG A 114 2.81 10.80 12.24
N LEU A 115 2.51 11.71 13.15
CA LEU A 115 1.70 11.36 14.30
C LEU A 115 0.33 10.86 13.84
N ALA A 116 -0.07 9.69 14.32
CA ALA A 116 -1.43 9.19 14.08
C ALA A 116 -2.44 10.21 14.67
N ILE A 117 -3.53 10.44 13.93
CA ILE A 117 -4.58 11.41 14.33
C ILE A 117 -5.13 11.12 15.75
N HIS A 118 -4.98 9.88 16.22
CA HIS A 118 -5.40 9.44 17.56
C HIS A 118 -4.37 9.70 18.69
N GLU A 119 -3.13 10.11 18.35
CA GLU A 119 -2.07 10.40 19.34
C GLU A 119 -1.84 11.88 19.56
N SER A 120 -2.52 12.77 18.83
CA SER A 120 -2.41 14.21 19.02
C SER A 120 -3.22 14.66 20.22
N LYS A 121 -2.51 15.01 21.29
CA LYS A 121 -3.13 15.73 22.44
C LYS A 121 -3.61 17.12 21.96
N PRO A 122 -4.78 17.60 22.41
CA PRO A 122 -5.24 18.96 22.07
C PRO A 122 -4.19 19.99 22.49
N GLY A 123 -3.73 20.83 21.56
CA GLY A 123 -2.87 21.97 21.84
C GLY A 123 -1.42 21.92 21.35
N LYS A 124 -0.94 20.84 20.73
CA LYS A 124 0.36 20.83 20.05
C LYS A 124 0.16 20.71 18.54
N HIS A 125 0.21 21.84 17.83
CA HIS A 125 0.45 21.87 16.39
C HIS A 125 1.90 21.50 16.13
N VAL A 126 2.21 20.22 16.05
CA VAL A 126 3.49 19.75 15.51
C VAL A 126 3.26 19.52 14.03
N ASN A 127 3.80 20.40 13.20
CA ASN A 127 3.85 20.22 11.75
C ASN A 127 4.86 19.10 11.41
N ASN A 128 4.50 17.85 11.72
CA ASN A 128 5.26 16.72 11.25
C ASN A 128 4.85 16.43 9.80
N VAL A 129 5.60 17.01 8.88
CA VAL A 129 5.44 16.74 7.44
C VAL A 129 6.16 15.44 7.16
N GLU A 130 5.38 14.39 6.90
CA GLU A 130 5.90 13.16 6.31
C GLU A 130 6.31 13.46 4.86
N VAL A 131 7.58 13.28 4.55
CA VAL A 131 8.12 13.41 3.20
C VAL A 131 8.40 12.00 2.68
N ILE A 132 7.72 11.61 1.61
CA ILE A 132 7.99 10.39 0.88
C ILE A 132 8.93 10.77 -0.27
N ASN A 133 10.15 10.24 -0.23
CA ASN A 133 11.12 10.41 -1.30
C ASN A 133 11.05 9.20 -2.24
N LEU A 134 10.89 9.47 -3.52
CA LEU A 134 10.85 8.48 -4.60
C LEU A 134 12.05 8.68 -5.52
N ASP A 135 12.77 7.60 -5.82
CA ASP A 135 13.88 7.61 -6.78
C ASP A 135 13.35 7.84 -8.20
N LYS A 136 13.42 9.09 -8.65
CA LYS A 136 12.89 9.52 -9.94
C LYS A 136 13.52 8.77 -11.12
N ASP A 137 14.83 8.56 -11.06
CA ASP A 137 15.57 7.94 -12.17
C ASP A 137 15.24 6.46 -12.27
N TYR A 138 15.05 5.80 -11.14
CA TYR A 138 14.59 4.41 -11.10
C TYR A 138 13.17 4.22 -11.64
N PHE A 139 12.21 5.07 -11.24
CA PHE A 139 10.81 4.90 -11.62
C PHE A 139 10.48 5.35 -13.05
N LYS A 140 11.33 6.16 -13.67
CA LYS A 140 11.09 6.65 -15.04
C LYS A 140 10.96 5.50 -16.04
N GLY A 141 9.83 5.46 -16.74
CA GLY A 141 9.50 4.42 -17.74
C GLY A 141 9.11 3.06 -17.16
N LYS A 142 9.09 2.89 -15.85
CA LYS A 142 8.71 1.63 -15.21
C LYS A 142 7.20 1.42 -15.17
N LYS A 143 6.75 0.17 -15.34
CA LYS A 143 5.39 -0.27 -15.04
C LYS A 143 5.30 -0.60 -13.56
N VAL A 144 4.40 0.04 -12.83
CA VAL A 144 4.36 -0.07 -11.37
C VAL A 144 3.02 -0.64 -10.90
N LEU A 145 3.08 -1.67 -10.06
CA LEU A 145 1.95 -2.21 -9.30
C LEU A 145 2.06 -1.77 -7.85
N VAL A 146 1.06 -1.05 -7.36
CA VAL A 146 1.05 -0.47 -6.01
C VAL A 146 0.32 -1.39 -5.04
N PHE A 147 0.85 -1.53 -3.83
CA PHE A 147 0.21 -2.27 -2.73
C PHE A 147 -0.02 -1.38 -1.50
N ASP A 148 -1.10 -1.64 -0.78
CA ASP A 148 -1.34 -1.10 0.57
C ASP A 148 -2.05 -2.12 1.46
N ASP A 149 -1.97 -1.95 2.77
CA ASP A 149 -2.63 -2.85 3.73
C ASP A 149 -4.16 -2.72 3.68
N VAL A 150 -4.70 -1.51 3.75
CA VAL A 150 -6.16 -1.29 3.73
C VAL A 150 -6.53 -0.11 2.86
N ILE A 151 -7.33 -0.38 1.84
CA ILE A 151 -7.97 0.70 1.08
C ILE A 151 -9.33 1.05 1.71
N THR A 152 -9.52 2.35 2.00
CA THR A 152 -10.81 2.88 2.47
C THR A 152 -11.52 3.61 1.32
N ARG A 153 -11.18 4.87 1.08
CA ARG A 153 -11.73 5.68 -0.02
C ARG A 153 -10.80 5.76 -1.22
N GLY A 154 -9.58 5.19 -1.13
CA GLY A 154 -8.59 5.20 -2.20
C GLY A 154 -7.80 6.51 -2.33
N PHE A 155 -7.96 7.47 -1.43
CA PHE A 155 -7.29 8.76 -1.53
C PHE A 155 -5.76 8.64 -1.42
N SER A 156 -5.25 7.87 -0.45
CA SER A 156 -3.80 7.64 -0.28
C SER A 156 -3.22 6.93 -1.49
N TYR A 157 -3.90 5.89 -2.00
CA TYR A 157 -3.51 5.18 -3.20
C TYR A 157 -3.44 6.13 -4.42
N ALA A 158 -4.53 6.85 -4.70
CA ALA A 158 -4.61 7.71 -5.88
C ALA A 158 -3.54 8.81 -5.85
N ARG A 159 -3.29 9.42 -4.69
CA ARG A 159 -2.25 10.43 -4.51
C ARG A 159 -0.85 9.85 -4.75
N PHE A 160 -0.56 8.68 -4.18
CA PHE A 160 0.73 8.02 -4.35
C PHE A 160 0.97 7.58 -5.79
N ALA A 161 -0.06 7.00 -6.44
CA ALA A 161 -0.01 6.61 -7.84
C ALA A 161 0.20 7.81 -8.78
N CYS A 162 -0.49 8.94 -8.54
CA CYS A 162 -0.24 10.18 -9.29
C CYS A 162 1.19 10.67 -9.12
N HIS A 163 1.76 10.57 -7.91
CA HIS A 163 3.15 10.98 -7.68
C HIS A 163 4.13 10.13 -8.48
N LEU A 164 3.96 8.81 -8.52
CA LEU A 164 4.77 7.92 -9.36
C LEU A 164 4.65 8.29 -10.86
N GLU A 165 3.45 8.59 -11.35
CA GLU A 165 3.26 8.99 -12.76
C GLU A 165 3.88 10.36 -13.07
N MET A 166 3.89 11.30 -12.14
CA MET A 166 4.61 12.57 -12.28
C MET A 166 6.13 12.37 -12.43
N LEU A 167 6.68 11.26 -11.91
CA LEU A 167 8.08 10.88 -12.10
C LEU A 167 8.32 10.10 -13.41
N GLY A 168 7.29 9.86 -14.21
CA GLY A 168 7.37 9.17 -15.49
C GLY A 168 7.14 7.65 -15.41
N ALA A 169 6.66 7.13 -14.30
CA ALA A 169 6.20 5.75 -14.20
C ALA A 169 4.84 5.56 -14.88
N SER A 170 4.51 4.31 -15.21
CA SER A 170 3.16 3.88 -15.64
C SER A 170 2.55 3.02 -14.54
N VAL A 171 1.64 3.56 -13.74
CA VAL A 171 0.95 2.80 -12.70
C VAL A 171 -0.12 1.92 -13.32
N LEU A 172 -0.02 0.61 -13.11
CA LEU A 172 -0.96 -0.38 -13.66
C LEU A 172 -2.23 -0.52 -12.81
N GLY A 173 -2.10 -0.26 -11.50
CA GLY A 173 -3.20 -0.37 -10.57
C GLY A 173 -2.74 -0.61 -9.15
N GLY A 174 -3.67 -1.05 -8.28
CA GLY A 174 -3.41 -1.31 -6.88
C GLY A 174 -3.92 -2.67 -6.41
N MET A 175 -3.20 -3.27 -5.47
CA MET A 175 -3.60 -4.44 -4.70
C MET A 175 -3.62 -4.08 -3.22
N PHE A 176 -4.60 -4.60 -2.50
CA PHE A 176 -4.83 -4.25 -1.10
C PHE A 176 -5.08 -5.52 -0.29
N LEU A 177 -4.46 -5.64 0.88
CA LEU A 177 -4.73 -6.78 1.73
C LEU A 177 -6.22 -6.80 2.12
N ALA A 178 -6.79 -5.62 2.41
CA ALA A 178 -8.23 -5.53 2.67
C ALA A 178 -8.84 -4.20 2.17
N LYS A 179 -10.16 -4.23 1.94
CA LYS A 179 -10.98 -3.05 1.62
C LYS A 179 -11.96 -2.79 2.75
N THR A 180 -12.02 -1.55 3.22
CA THR A 180 -12.97 -1.13 4.26
C THR A 180 -14.41 -1.23 3.76
N LEU A 181 -15.26 -1.92 4.52
CA LEU A 181 -16.70 -1.91 4.33
C LEU A 181 -17.30 -0.60 4.85
N PHE A 182 -18.18 -0.02 4.06
CA PHE A 182 -19.04 1.10 4.47
C PHE A 182 -20.42 0.52 4.81
N VAL A 183 -20.75 0.51 6.10
CA VAL A 183 -22.02 0.01 6.65
C VAL A 183 -22.84 1.21 7.14
#